data_b6887b1f69481a4f5148eba124c2ddf4
#
_entry.id   b6887b1f69481a4f5148eba124c2ddf4
#
_cell.length_a   1.000
_cell.length_b   1.000
_cell.length_c   1.000
_cell.angle_alpha   90.00
_cell.angle_beta   90.00
_cell.angle_gamma   90.00
#
_symmetry.space_group_name_H-M   'P 1'
#
loop_
_entity.id
_entity.type
_entity.pdbx_description
1 polymer ?
#
loop_
_entity_poly.entity_id
_entity_poly.type
_entity_poly.pdbx_seq_one_letter_code
_entity_poly.pdbx_strand_id
1 'polypeptide(L)'
;AQSPWYMENNALDFTMEVPGQIMKCIWNFWDYMGDEEFLRTRAWPILKDLAIFYEAFARRGWDGKQFNLEPTVETESYGVSYQLKYTRNCTGTIAMFRWVLQRACEAAEYLGEDQDLIPGWKEVAENLPPYPKFKVGSGEVVGANEMAFPRFTRGDHFMFTGYFLVNQSDEINLDSPQELKDMM
;
A
#
# COMPACT_ATOMS: atom_id res chain seq x y z
N ALA A 1 -6.46 22.33 -23.78
CA ALA A 1 -5.15 22.46 -23.16
C ALA A 1 -5.36 22.44 -21.64
N GLN A 2 -4.85 21.43 -20.95
CA GLN A 2 -4.85 21.40 -19.49
C GLN A 2 -3.95 22.52 -18.99
N SER A 3 -4.44 23.23 -17.97
CA SER A 3 -3.66 24.29 -17.34
C SER A 3 -2.33 23.71 -16.84
N PRO A 4 -1.17 24.38 -17.10
CA PRO A 4 0.11 23.98 -16.51
C PRO A 4 0.04 23.81 -14.98
N TRP A 5 -0.84 24.57 -14.34
CA TRP A 5 -1.09 24.52 -12.91
C TRP A 5 -1.60 23.16 -12.44
N TYR A 6 -2.41 22.47 -13.27
CA TYR A 6 -2.95 21.14 -12.95
C TYR A 6 -1.86 20.05 -12.99
N MET A 7 -0.86 20.23 -13.83
CA MET A 7 0.23 19.25 -14.00
C MET A 7 1.35 19.39 -12.95
N GLU A 8 1.52 20.58 -12.37
CA GLU A 8 2.67 20.85 -11.49
C GLU A 8 2.39 20.57 -9.99
N ASN A 9 1.13 20.39 -9.57
CA ASN A 9 0.77 20.42 -8.15
C ASN A 9 -0.29 19.39 -7.72
N ASN A 10 -0.56 18.35 -8.53
CA ASN A 10 -1.55 17.37 -8.13
C ASN A 10 -0.89 16.25 -7.29
N ALA A 11 -0.84 16.47 -5.97
CA ALA A 11 -0.31 15.48 -5.03
C ALA A 11 -1.05 14.13 -5.13
N LEU A 12 -2.33 14.14 -5.55
CA LEU A 12 -3.14 12.93 -5.69
C LEU A 12 -2.67 11.99 -6.81
N ASP A 13 -1.83 12.47 -7.74
CA ASP A 13 -1.20 11.60 -8.74
C ASP A 13 -0.24 10.56 -8.12
N PHE A 14 0.11 10.73 -6.84
CA PHE A 14 1.00 9.83 -6.10
C PHE A 14 0.28 9.01 -5.03
N THR A 15 -1.05 8.85 -5.13
CA THR A 15 -1.83 7.93 -4.28
C THR A 15 -1.66 6.49 -4.77
N MET A 16 -0.52 5.91 -4.45
CA MET A 16 -0.09 4.61 -4.98
C MET A 16 -0.85 3.41 -4.39
N GLU A 17 -1.60 3.60 -3.32
CA GLU A 17 -2.42 2.56 -2.70
C GLU A 17 -3.73 2.29 -3.44
N VAL A 18 -4.26 3.27 -4.18
CA VAL A 18 -5.58 3.17 -4.85
C VAL A 18 -5.68 1.99 -5.82
N PRO A 19 -4.71 1.73 -6.71
CA PRO A 19 -4.77 0.56 -7.57
C PRO A 19 -4.84 -0.76 -6.77
N GLY A 20 -4.13 -0.85 -5.65
CA GLY A 20 -4.19 -2.00 -4.74
C GLY A 20 -5.58 -2.18 -4.12
N GLN A 21 -6.23 -1.10 -3.70
CA GLN A 21 -7.60 -1.15 -3.17
C GLN A 21 -8.60 -1.66 -4.21
N ILE A 22 -8.48 -1.22 -5.46
CA ILE A 22 -9.30 -1.72 -6.57
C ILE A 22 -9.01 -3.21 -6.79
N MET A 23 -7.74 -3.60 -6.79
CA MET A 23 -7.36 -4.99 -6.96
C MET A 23 -7.91 -5.87 -5.83
N LYS A 24 -7.97 -5.37 -4.59
CA LYS A 24 -8.59 -6.11 -3.48
C LYS A 24 -10.08 -6.40 -3.73
N CYS A 25 -10.83 -5.48 -4.31
CA CYS A 25 -12.22 -5.75 -4.67
C CYS A 25 -12.34 -6.88 -5.70
N ILE A 26 -11.43 -6.92 -6.68
CA ILE A 26 -11.37 -7.98 -7.70
C ILE A 26 -10.97 -9.32 -7.07
N TRP A 27 -9.98 -9.30 -6.17
CA TRP A 27 -9.52 -10.47 -5.43
C TRP A 27 -10.60 -11.06 -4.55
N ASN A 28 -11.32 -10.24 -3.80
CA ASN A 28 -12.43 -10.67 -2.96
C ASN A 28 -13.52 -11.40 -3.77
N PHE A 29 -13.78 -10.97 -5.01
CA PHE A 29 -14.72 -11.69 -5.87
C PHE A 29 -14.25 -13.12 -6.12
N TRP A 30 -12.97 -13.32 -6.42
CA TRP A 30 -12.41 -14.65 -6.58
C TRP A 30 -12.44 -15.46 -5.27
N ASP A 31 -12.08 -14.86 -4.14
CA ASP A 31 -12.11 -15.53 -2.82
C ASP A 31 -13.50 -16.07 -2.47
N TYR A 32 -14.56 -15.30 -2.82
CA TYR A 32 -15.93 -15.71 -2.55
C TYR A 32 -16.48 -16.73 -3.56
N MET A 33 -16.10 -16.62 -4.81
CA MET A 33 -16.67 -17.42 -5.89
C MET A 33 -15.89 -18.68 -6.21
N GLY A 34 -14.58 -18.71 -5.94
CA GLY A 34 -13.69 -19.82 -6.28
C GLY A 34 -13.57 -20.07 -7.78
N ASP A 35 -13.87 -19.07 -8.61
CA ASP A 35 -13.88 -19.19 -10.07
C ASP A 35 -12.45 -19.04 -10.64
N GLU A 36 -11.82 -20.17 -10.94
CA GLU A 36 -10.46 -20.20 -11.50
C GLU A 36 -10.39 -19.55 -12.89
N GLU A 37 -11.43 -19.66 -13.71
CA GLU A 37 -11.45 -19.01 -15.02
C GLU A 37 -11.44 -17.50 -14.87
N PHE A 38 -12.22 -16.97 -13.91
CA PHE A 38 -12.19 -15.55 -13.58
C PHE A 38 -10.80 -15.14 -13.08
N LEU A 39 -10.20 -15.92 -12.15
CA LEU A 39 -8.86 -15.63 -11.66
C LEU A 39 -7.88 -15.55 -12.83
N ARG A 40 -7.81 -16.57 -13.66
CA ARG A 40 -6.85 -16.69 -14.76
C ARG A 40 -7.03 -15.64 -15.85
N THR A 41 -8.28 -15.37 -16.23
CA THR A 41 -8.57 -14.54 -17.42
C THR A 41 -8.88 -13.08 -17.12
N ARG A 42 -9.23 -12.74 -15.88
CA ARG A 42 -9.64 -11.40 -15.47
C ARG A 42 -8.78 -10.80 -14.37
N ALA A 43 -8.62 -11.51 -13.25
CA ALA A 43 -7.92 -10.98 -12.09
C ALA A 43 -6.39 -11.03 -12.26
N TRP A 44 -5.86 -12.17 -12.72
CA TRP A 44 -4.43 -12.38 -12.84
C TRP A 44 -3.71 -11.37 -13.73
N PRO A 45 -4.17 -11.07 -14.96
CA PRO A 45 -3.49 -10.09 -15.80
C PRO A 45 -3.34 -8.72 -15.11
N ILE A 46 -4.40 -8.27 -14.42
CA ILE A 46 -4.39 -6.98 -13.71
C ILE A 46 -3.46 -7.04 -12.48
N LEU A 47 -3.56 -8.11 -11.70
CA LEU A 47 -2.73 -8.30 -10.51
C LEU A 47 -1.25 -8.39 -10.86
N LYS A 48 -0.92 -9.15 -11.90
CA LYS A 48 0.45 -9.29 -12.39
C LYS A 48 1.04 -7.95 -12.82
N ASP A 49 0.33 -7.20 -13.66
CA ASP A 49 0.81 -5.90 -14.14
C ASP A 49 1.00 -4.91 -13.00
N LEU A 50 0.07 -4.92 -12.03
CA LEU A 50 0.19 -4.10 -10.83
C LEU A 50 1.38 -4.51 -9.96
N ALA A 51 1.63 -5.81 -9.78
CA ALA A 51 2.78 -6.30 -9.03
C ALA A 51 4.10 -5.94 -9.69
N ILE A 52 4.20 -6.05 -11.02
CA ILE A 52 5.37 -5.60 -11.79
C ILE A 52 5.60 -4.10 -11.59
N PHE A 53 4.54 -3.30 -11.67
CA PHE A 53 4.64 -1.86 -11.44
C PHE A 53 5.09 -1.53 -10.01
N TYR A 54 4.53 -2.19 -9.00
CA TYR A 54 4.88 -1.97 -7.61
C TYR A 54 6.32 -2.38 -7.31
N GLU A 55 6.77 -3.51 -7.84
CA GLU A 55 8.16 -3.93 -7.74
C GLU A 55 9.11 -2.88 -8.36
N ALA A 56 8.82 -2.47 -9.60
CA ALA A 56 9.66 -1.48 -10.30
C ALA A 56 9.69 -0.13 -9.58
N PHE A 57 8.55 0.30 -9.01
CA PHE A 57 8.48 1.53 -8.22
C PHE A 57 9.31 1.42 -6.94
N ALA A 58 9.14 0.34 -6.16
CA ALA A 58 9.85 0.13 -4.91
C ALA A 58 11.38 0.04 -5.11
N ARG A 59 11.83 -0.67 -6.16
CA ARG A 59 13.27 -0.81 -6.47
C ARG A 59 13.98 0.51 -6.69
N ARG A 60 13.29 1.57 -7.10
CA ARG A 60 13.86 2.93 -7.23
C ARG A 60 14.26 3.56 -5.90
N GLY A 61 13.59 3.15 -4.82
CA GLY A 61 13.84 3.66 -3.48
C GLY A 61 14.75 2.78 -2.61
N TRP A 62 15.51 1.85 -3.21
CA TRP A 62 16.46 1.03 -2.48
C TRP A 62 17.60 1.85 -1.88
N ASP A 63 17.74 1.81 -0.56
CA ASP A 63 18.76 2.56 0.19
C ASP A 63 19.92 1.69 0.73
N GLY A 64 19.98 0.42 0.34
CA GLY A 64 20.92 -0.57 0.84
C GLY A 64 20.38 -1.41 2.01
N LYS A 65 19.19 -1.09 2.53
CA LYS A 65 18.56 -1.78 3.65
C LYS A 65 17.08 -2.11 3.39
N GLN A 66 16.35 -1.19 2.80
CA GLN A 66 14.92 -1.32 2.55
C GLN A 66 14.51 -0.60 1.27
N PHE A 67 13.36 -0.96 0.72
CA PHE A 67 12.76 -0.32 -0.45
C PHE A 67 11.83 0.82 -0.03
N ASN A 68 12.36 2.04 0.05
CA ASN A 68 11.54 3.21 0.39
C ASN A 68 10.57 3.54 -0.73
N LEU A 69 9.35 3.90 -0.36
CA LEU A 69 8.29 4.27 -1.28
C LEU A 69 8.16 5.81 -1.31
N GLU A 70 8.72 6.43 -2.33
CA GLU A 70 8.74 7.88 -2.50
C GLU A 70 8.78 8.33 -3.97
N PRO A 71 8.08 9.42 -4.34
CA PRO A 71 7.10 10.11 -3.51
C PRO A 71 5.80 9.32 -3.42
N THR A 72 5.16 9.30 -2.26
CA THR A 72 3.83 8.74 -2.07
C THR A 72 2.99 9.68 -1.23
N VAL A 73 1.69 9.65 -1.42
CA VAL A 73 0.75 10.50 -0.69
C VAL A 73 -0.31 9.60 -0.08
N GLU A 74 -0.59 9.77 1.20
CA GLU A 74 -1.71 9.11 1.85
C GLU A 74 -3.01 9.68 1.31
N THR A 75 -4.00 8.84 1.08
CA THR A 75 -5.30 9.20 0.53
C THR A 75 -5.92 10.37 1.31
N GLU A 76 -6.24 11.46 0.63
CA GLU A 76 -6.97 12.65 1.05
C GLU A 76 -6.63 13.27 2.42
N SER A 77 -6.17 12.49 3.39
CA SER A 77 -5.94 12.95 4.77
C SER A 77 -4.73 13.86 4.92
N TYR A 78 -3.68 13.62 4.11
CA TYR A 78 -2.41 14.36 4.15
C TYR A 78 -1.90 14.76 2.76
N GLY A 79 -2.69 14.49 1.73
CA GLY A 79 -2.28 14.56 0.34
C GLY A 79 -2.20 15.94 -0.27
N VAL A 80 -2.64 16.96 0.44
CA VAL A 80 -2.66 18.34 -0.10
C VAL A 80 -1.44 19.14 0.33
N SER A 81 -0.37 18.45 0.71
CA SER A 81 0.91 19.14 0.95
C SER A 81 1.58 19.45 -0.38
N TYR A 82 1.81 20.71 -0.66
CA TYR A 82 2.62 21.18 -1.78
C TYR A 82 4.08 20.69 -1.74
N GLN A 83 4.44 19.86 -0.77
CA GLN A 83 5.78 19.42 -0.49
C GLN A 83 5.90 17.90 -0.58
N LEU A 84 5.61 17.33 -1.75
CA LEU A 84 5.74 15.88 -2.05
C LEU A 84 7.07 15.26 -1.58
N LYS A 85 8.14 16.06 -1.52
CA LYS A 85 9.44 15.61 -1.02
C LYS A 85 9.45 15.17 0.44
N TYR A 86 8.42 15.50 1.20
CA TYR A 86 8.28 15.13 2.61
C TYR A 86 7.31 13.97 2.84
N THR A 87 6.71 13.46 1.77
CA THR A 87 5.80 12.34 1.87
C THR A 87 6.48 11.08 1.33
N ARG A 88 6.85 10.21 2.22
CA ARG A 88 7.38 8.90 1.87
C ARG A 88 6.92 7.86 2.88
N ASN A 89 6.93 6.62 2.46
CA ASN A 89 6.61 5.48 3.30
C ASN A 89 5.24 5.63 3.98
N CYS A 90 4.24 6.06 3.19
CA CYS A 90 2.87 6.14 3.68
C CYS A 90 2.36 4.75 4.07
N THR A 91 1.72 4.66 5.22
CA THR A 91 1.24 3.39 5.79
C THR A 91 0.30 2.66 4.84
N GLY A 92 -0.67 3.36 4.25
CA GLY A 92 -1.57 2.76 3.25
C GLY A 92 -0.83 2.25 2.02
N THR A 93 0.17 2.99 1.55
CA THR A 93 0.99 2.57 0.41
C THR A 93 1.81 1.32 0.76
N ILE A 94 2.50 1.29 1.91
CA ILE A 94 3.25 0.12 2.36
C ILE A 94 2.34 -1.11 2.45
N ALA A 95 1.18 -0.96 3.08
CA ALA A 95 0.21 -2.03 3.26
C ALA A 95 -0.27 -2.60 1.92
N MET A 96 -0.65 -1.73 0.98
CA MET A 96 -1.15 -2.18 -0.32
C MET A 96 -0.06 -2.77 -1.22
N PHE A 97 1.17 -2.23 -1.18
CA PHE A 97 2.30 -2.82 -1.89
C PHE A 97 2.57 -4.25 -1.40
N ARG A 98 2.64 -4.44 -0.08
CA ARG A 98 2.86 -5.75 0.52
C ARG A 98 1.74 -6.71 0.16
N TRP A 99 0.50 -6.29 0.31
CA TRP A 99 -0.67 -7.10 0.00
C TRP A 99 -0.68 -7.54 -1.48
N VAL A 100 -0.50 -6.62 -2.42
CA VAL A 100 -0.50 -6.92 -3.86
C VAL A 100 0.61 -7.90 -4.23
N LEU A 101 1.84 -7.66 -3.74
CA LEU A 101 2.97 -8.55 -4.04
C LEU A 101 2.78 -9.95 -3.47
N GLN A 102 2.21 -10.06 -2.27
CA GLN A 102 1.88 -11.36 -1.67
C GLN A 102 0.79 -12.09 -2.45
N ARG A 103 -0.30 -11.40 -2.81
CA ARG A 103 -1.38 -12.00 -3.62
C ARG A 103 -0.88 -12.40 -5.02
N ALA A 104 0.02 -11.62 -5.61
CA ALA A 104 0.64 -11.98 -6.88
C ALA A 104 1.47 -13.28 -6.77
N CYS A 105 2.24 -13.44 -5.70
CA CYS A 105 2.94 -14.69 -5.45
C CYS A 105 1.98 -15.88 -5.32
N GLU A 106 0.91 -15.73 -4.52
CA GLU A 106 -0.10 -16.78 -4.34
C GLU A 106 -0.80 -17.15 -5.65
N ALA A 107 -1.20 -16.16 -6.44
CA ALA A 107 -1.85 -16.40 -7.72
C ALA A 107 -0.91 -17.09 -8.71
N ALA A 108 0.35 -16.65 -8.81
CA ALA A 108 1.35 -17.27 -9.67
C ALA A 108 1.63 -18.73 -9.28
N GLU A 109 1.74 -19.01 -7.98
CA GLU A 109 1.90 -20.37 -7.47
C GLU A 109 0.66 -21.23 -7.76
N TYR A 110 -0.54 -20.70 -7.51
CA TYR A 110 -1.81 -21.40 -7.74
C TYR A 110 -2.04 -21.72 -9.22
N LEU A 111 -1.82 -20.75 -10.10
CA LEU A 111 -2.03 -20.88 -11.53
C LEU A 111 -0.90 -21.63 -12.24
N GLY A 112 0.28 -21.74 -11.62
CA GLY A 112 1.49 -22.28 -12.25
C GLY A 112 2.08 -21.38 -13.33
N GLU A 113 1.76 -20.08 -13.30
CA GLU A 113 2.18 -19.08 -14.30
C GLU A 113 3.19 -18.08 -13.73
N ASP A 114 4.08 -17.55 -14.58
CA ASP A 114 5.01 -16.44 -14.26
C ASP A 114 5.80 -16.64 -12.93
N GLN A 115 6.14 -17.89 -12.60
CA GLN A 115 6.79 -18.23 -11.31
C GLN A 115 8.21 -17.65 -11.18
N ASP A 116 8.83 -17.28 -12.27
CA ASP A 116 10.10 -16.59 -12.32
C ASP A 116 10.06 -15.16 -11.73
N LEU A 117 8.89 -14.56 -11.63
CA LEU A 117 8.69 -13.25 -11.00
C LEU A 117 8.59 -13.30 -9.47
N ILE A 118 8.19 -14.45 -8.92
CA ILE A 118 7.96 -14.63 -7.48
C ILE A 118 9.15 -14.22 -6.60
N PRO A 119 10.41 -14.59 -6.91
CA PRO A 119 11.53 -14.18 -6.07
C PRO A 119 11.69 -12.66 -5.93
N GLY A 120 11.46 -11.91 -7.01
CA GLY A 120 11.53 -10.45 -7.01
C GLY A 120 10.42 -9.83 -6.16
N TRP A 121 9.20 -10.34 -6.28
CA TRP A 121 8.07 -9.86 -5.49
C TRP A 121 8.23 -10.17 -4.00
N LYS A 122 8.70 -11.37 -3.64
CA LYS A 122 9.01 -11.74 -2.25
C LYS A 122 10.10 -10.85 -1.66
N GLU A 123 11.20 -10.66 -2.39
CA GLU A 123 12.28 -9.77 -1.97
C GLU A 123 11.77 -8.37 -1.63
N VAL A 124 10.96 -7.78 -2.52
CA VAL A 124 10.42 -6.45 -2.29
C VAL A 124 9.46 -6.44 -1.10
N ALA A 125 8.50 -7.36 -1.05
CA ALA A 125 7.50 -7.41 0.03
C ALA A 125 8.14 -7.54 1.43
N GLU A 126 9.20 -8.35 1.55
CA GLU A 126 9.92 -8.61 2.80
C GLU A 126 10.81 -7.44 3.23
N ASN A 127 11.28 -6.64 2.29
CA ASN A 127 12.18 -5.53 2.54
C ASN A 127 11.52 -4.15 2.38
N LEU A 128 10.18 -4.08 2.39
CA LEU A 128 9.47 -2.82 2.56
C LEU A 128 9.74 -2.23 3.95
N PRO A 129 9.72 -0.88 4.10
CA PRO A 129 9.92 -0.27 5.39
C PRO A 129 8.86 -0.71 6.42
N PRO A 130 9.20 -0.69 7.71
CA PRO A 130 8.20 -0.88 8.76
C PRO A 130 7.20 0.28 8.74
N TYR A 131 6.01 0.05 9.29
CA TYR A 131 5.03 1.12 9.45
C TYR A 131 5.58 2.23 10.33
N PRO A 132 5.41 3.50 9.93
CA PRO A 132 5.80 4.63 10.75
C PRO A 132 5.09 4.61 12.09
N LYS A 133 5.83 4.83 13.17
CA LYS A 133 5.29 4.85 14.54
C LYS A 133 5.66 6.14 15.23
N PHE A 134 4.74 6.64 16.02
CA PHE A 134 4.92 7.84 16.82
C PHE A 134 4.55 7.60 18.27
N LYS A 135 5.31 8.20 19.17
CA LYS A 135 4.98 8.17 20.61
C LYS A 135 3.86 9.17 20.90
N VAL A 136 2.80 8.68 21.54
CA VAL A 136 1.69 9.50 22.01
C VAL A 136 1.43 9.17 23.48
N GLY A 137 1.78 10.10 24.36
CA GLY A 137 1.73 9.83 25.80
C GLY A 137 2.69 8.70 26.19
N SER A 138 2.18 7.63 26.79
CA SER A 138 2.93 6.45 27.19
C SER A 138 2.92 5.31 26.14
N GLY A 139 2.17 5.47 25.03
CA GLY A 139 2.00 4.46 23.99
C GLY A 139 2.68 4.83 22.67
N GLU A 140 2.57 3.92 21.72
CA GLU A 140 2.93 4.12 20.31
C GLU A 140 1.69 3.96 19.45
N VAL A 141 1.60 4.76 18.39
CA VAL A 141 0.55 4.66 17.38
C VAL A 141 1.16 4.60 15.98
N VAL A 142 0.49 3.93 15.07
CA VAL A 142 0.87 3.95 13.65
C VAL A 142 0.53 5.31 13.06
N GLY A 143 1.50 5.93 12.43
CA GLY A 143 1.35 7.21 11.75
C GLY A 143 1.03 7.07 10.28
N ALA A 144 0.59 8.15 9.65
CA ALA A 144 0.25 8.15 8.23
C ALA A 144 1.50 7.99 7.33
N ASN A 145 2.61 8.62 7.69
CA ASN A 145 3.90 8.49 7.01
C ASN A 145 5.04 8.88 7.95
N GLU A 146 6.29 8.70 7.55
CA GLU A 146 7.47 8.97 8.39
C GLU A 146 7.61 10.44 8.85
N MET A 147 7.02 11.36 8.11
CA MET A 147 7.17 12.80 8.34
C MET A 147 5.95 13.43 9.00
N ALA A 148 4.81 12.74 9.00
CA ALA A 148 3.57 13.25 9.53
C ALA A 148 3.38 12.79 10.97
N PHE A 149 3.63 13.69 11.90
CA PHE A 149 3.08 13.54 13.23
C PHE A 149 1.55 13.46 13.13
N PRO A 150 0.88 12.58 13.88
CA PRO A 150 -0.58 12.52 13.90
C PRO A 150 -1.12 13.87 14.39
N ARG A 151 -1.37 14.77 13.47
CA ARG A 151 -2.04 16.03 13.72
C ARG A 151 -3.51 15.82 13.38
N PHE A 152 -4.34 15.88 14.37
CA PHE A 152 -5.77 16.13 14.17
C PHE A 152 -5.91 17.58 13.70
N THR A 153 -5.77 17.83 12.42
CA THR A 153 -6.04 19.14 11.87
C THR A 153 -7.54 19.25 11.61
N ARG A 154 -8.12 20.30 12.09
CA ARG A 154 -9.55 20.60 11.98
C ARG A 154 -9.91 20.79 10.51
N GLY A 155 -10.66 19.84 9.94
CA GLY A 155 -11.15 19.92 8.57
C GLY A 155 -10.58 18.89 7.60
N ASP A 156 -9.65 18.03 8.02
CA ASP A 156 -9.14 16.96 7.17
C ASP A 156 -10.15 15.82 7.12
N HIS A 157 -10.31 15.22 5.95
CA HIS A 157 -11.07 14.00 5.79
C HIS A 157 -10.34 12.86 6.53
N PHE A 158 -11.03 12.26 7.49
CA PHE A 158 -10.43 11.26 8.38
C PHE A 158 -10.47 9.88 7.72
N MET A 159 -9.42 9.54 7.01
CA MET A 159 -9.09 8.14 6.85
C MET A 159 -8.14 7.78 8.00
N PHE A 160 -8.63 6.99 8.94
CA PHE A 160 -7.76 6.46 9.98
C PHE A 160 -6.67 5.62 9.34
N THR A 161 -5.41 5.90 9.63
CA THR A 161 -4.26 5.15 9.12
C THR A 161 -4.44 3.65 9.35
N GLY A 162 -4.99 3.27 10.48
CA GLY A 162 -5.34 1.91 10.82
C GLY A 162 -6.35 1.25 9.90
N TYR A 163 -7.19 1.99 9.22
CA TYR A 163 -8.13 1.46 8.24
C TYR A 163 -7.42 0.63 7.15
N PHE A 164 -6.26 1.07 6.69
CA PHE A 164 -5.49 0.35 5.68
C PHE A 164 -5.01 -1.01 6.18
N LEU A 165 -4.60 -1.10 7.44
CA LEU A 165 -4.08 -2.34 8.01
C LEU A 165 -5.16 -3.36 8.33
N VAL A 166 -6.34 -2.90 8.72
CA VAL A 166 -7.47 -3.77 9.07
C VAL A 166 -8.31 -4.10 7.85
N ASN A 167 -8.75 -3.10 7.10
CA ASN A 167 -9.80 -3.27 6.12
C ASN A 167 -9.26 -3.44 4.68
N GLN A 168 -8.07 -2.91 4.40
CA GLN A 168 -7.52 -2.95 3.05
C GLN A 168 -6.49 -4.05 2.84
N SER A 169 -5.59 -4.28 3.80
CA SER A 169 -4.52 -5.27 3.64
C SER A 169 -4.68 -6.54 4.46
N ASP A 170 -5.65 -6.58 5.38
CA ASP A 170 -5.90 -7.70 6.31
C ASP A 170 -4.70 -8.04 7.22
N GLU A 171 -3.71 -7.15 7.32
CA GLU A 171 -2.52 -7.38 8.17
C GLU A 171 -2.86 -7.38 9.66
N ILE A 172 -3.88 -6.64 10.05
CA ILE A 172 -4.43 -6.64 11.40
C ILE A 172 -5.87 -7.14 11.35
N ASN A 173 -6.14 -8.22 12.03
CA ASN A 173 -7.43 -8.87 12.09
C ASN A 173 -7.75 -9.31 13.53
N LEU A 174 -8.86 -10.04 13.72
CA LEU A 174 -9.31 -10.50 15.05
C LEU A 174 -8.30 -11.44 15.73
N ASP A 175 -7.53 -12.19 14.94
CA ASP A 175 -6.54 -13.14 15.43
C ASP A 175 -5.17 -12.52 15.69
N SER A 176 -4.99 -11.25 15.30
CA SER A 176 -3.72 -10.54 15.52
C SER A 176 -3.43 -10.33 17.00
N PRO A 177 -2.14 -10.30 17.42
CA PRO A 177 -1.75 -9.99 18.79
C PRO A 177 -2.37 -8.71 19.30
N GLN A 178 -2.76 -8.68 20.59
CA GLN A 178 -3.40 -7.52 21.19
C GLN A 178 -2.54 -6.26 21.08
N GLU A 179 -1.22 -6.39 21.22
CA GLU A 179 -0.29 -5.28 21.09
C GLU A 179 -0.37 -4.56 19.73
N LEU A 180 -0.60 -5.31 18.65
CA LEU A 180 -0.81 -4.72 17.32
C LEU A 180 -2.17 -4.01 17.23
N LYS A 181 -3.21 -4.58 17.83
CA LYS A 181 -4.54 -3.97 17.87
C LYS A 181 -4.57 -2.68 18.69
N ASP A 182 -3.78 -2.60 19.75
CA ASP A 182 -3.70 -1.43 20.62
C ASP A 182 -2.91 -0.26 20.00
N MET A 183 -2.17 -0.50 18.91
CA MET A 183 -1.46 0.55 18.15
C MET A 183 -2.33 1.26 17.11
N MET A 184 -3.57 0.82 16.94
CA MET A 184 -4.53 1.37 16.01
C MET A 184 -5.37 2.47 16.66
#